data_34cf062567a6b63abf8d81685cbeac19
#
_entry.id   34cf062567a6b63abf8d81685cbeac19
#
_cell.length_a   1.000
_cell.length_b   1.000
_cell.length_c   1.000
_cell.angle_alpha   90.00
_cell.angle_beta   90.00
_cell.angle_gamma   90.00
#
_symmetry.space_group_name_H-M   'P 1'
#
loop_
_entity.id
_entity.type
_entity.pdbx_description
1 polymer ?
#
loop_
_entity_poly.entity_id
_entity_poly.type
_entity_poly.pdbx_seq_one_letter_code
_entity_poly.pdbx_strand_id
1 'polypeptide(L)'
;MENKNHTNMKKNFVEELKWRGMLAQIMPGTEELLQKEMVTAYLGTDPTADSLHIGHLCGIMMLRHLQRCGHKPIILVGGATGMIGDPSGKSQERNLLDDSTLYHNQEAIKKQVSKFLDFAREVGKHITVNYMMAKESVQQRLNGTARDGLSFTEFTYQLLQGYDFLYLYQHYNCKMQLGGNDQWGNMTTGTELIRRTLGNDVETYALTCPLITKADGKKFGKTESGNIWLDPKRTSPYKFYQFWLNVSDDDAERYIKIFTSLEKETIDALVEEHKQDPGRRLLQKRLAEETTVMVHSQEALDAAIEASSILFGKSTKDSLLKLDEQTFLDIFEGVPQYEVGKDVLGQPAVEIFTQAAPVFASKGEMRKLVQGGGVSLNKEKLAAFDREITSEDLIDGKYLLVQRGKKNYYLVIVK
;
A
#
# COMPACT_ATOMS: atom_id res chain seq x y z
N MET A 1 -40.30 24.82 20.46
CA MET A 1 -38.84 24.71 20.41
C MET A 1 -38.48 23.32 20.93
N GLU A 2 -38.41 22.32 20.06
CA GLU A 2 -38.03 20.97 20.45
C GLU A 2 -36.51 20.86 20.40
N ASN A 3 -35.92 20.68 21.56
CA ASN A 3 -34.49 20.34 21.70
C ASN A 3 -34.28 18.92 21.17
N LYS A 4 -33.81 18.79 19.94
CA LYS A 4 -33.27 17.54 19.42
C LYS A 4 -31.90 17.32 20.04
N ASN A 5 -31.88 16.74 21.24
CA ASN A 5 -30.69 16.08 21.75
C ASN A 5 -30.36 14.87 20.86
N HIS A 6 -29.57 15.06 19.80
CA HIS A 6 -28.85 14.00 19.19
C HIS A 6 -27.77 13.53 20.19
N THR A 7 -28.12 12.58 21.01
CA THR A 7 -27.15 11.74 21.71
C THR A 7 -26.29 11.09 20.62
N ASN A 8 -25.09 11.59 20.46
CA ASN A 8 -24.07 11.02 19.58
C ASN A 8 -23.69 9.64 20.17
N MET A 9 -24.44 8.59 19.83
CA MET A 9 -24.10 7.23 20.24
C MET A 9 -22.70 6.93 19.71
N LYS A 10 -21.75 6.70 20.60
CA LYS A 10 -20.39 6.27 20.26
C LYS A 10 -20.52 5.05 19.35
N LYS A 11 -19.96 5.10 18.14
CA LYS A 11 -19.91 3.93 17.23
C LYS A 11 -19.22 2.78 17.95
N ASN A 12 -19.79 1.59 17.91
CA ASN A 12 -19.17 0.40 18.48
C ASN A 12 -18.04 -0.08 17.55
N PHE A 13 -16.80 -0.04 18.07
CA PHE A 13 -15.61 -0.40 17.29
C PHE A 13 -15.61 -1.88 16.87
N VAL A 14 -16.07 -2.78 17.72
CA VAL A 14 -16.12 -4.22 17.40
C VAL A 14 -17.13 -4.48 16.29
N GLU A 15 -18.31 -3.87 16.36
CA GLU A 15 -19.32 -3.96 15.30
C GLU A 15 -18.84 -3.34 13.98
N GLU A 16 -18.11 -2.21 14.06
CA GLU A 16 -17.50 -1.59 12.88
C GLU A 16 -16.50 -2.55 12.19
N LEU A 17 -15.66 -3.24 12.96
CA LEU A 17 -14.72 -4.22 12.42
C LEU A 17 -15.41 -5.47 11.89
N LYS A 18 -16.45 -5.99 12.57
CA LYS A 18 -17.23 -7.14 12.11
C LYS A 18 -17.84 -6.88 10.74
N TRP A 19 -18.54 -5.78 10.61
CA TRP A 19 -19.19 -5.35 9.38
C TRP A 19 -18.21 -5.18 8.21
N ARG A 20 -17.02 -4.62 8.48
CA ARG A 20 -15.97 -4.44 7.47
C ARG A 20 -15.24 -5.72 7.10
N GLY A 21 -15.45 -6.81 7.82
CA GLY A 21 -14.68 -8.05 7.67
C GLY A 21 -13.26 -7.93 8.21
N MET A 22 -13.04 -7.04 9.17
CA MET A 22 -11.73 -6.75 9.78
C MET A 22 -11.55 -7.39 11.17
N LEU A 23 -12.44 -8.24 11.63
CA LEU A 23 -12.32 -8.94 12.90
C LEU A 23 -11.99 -10.42 12.67
N ALA A 24 -10.84 -10.90 13.22
CA ALA A 24 -10.45 -12.32 13.22
C ALA A 24 -10.54 -12.94 14.60
N GLN A 25 -9.78 -12.45 15.57
CA GLN A 25 -9.77 -12.94 16.95
C GLN A 25 -9.93 -11.76 17.91
N ILE A 26 -10.57 -12.02 19.04
CA ILE A 26 -10.83 -11.03 20.08
C ILE A 26 -10.78 -11.70 21.46
N MET A 27 -10.10 -11.11 22.42
CA MET A 27 -10.10 -11.60 23.79
C MET A 27 -11.46 -11.34 24.47
N PRO A 28 -11.93 -12.24 25.33
CA PRO A 28 -13.14 -12.03 26.14
C PRO A 28 -13.06 -10.72 26.95
N GLY A 29 -14.17 -10.00 27.08
CA GLY A 29 -14.24 -8.71 27.80
C GLY A 29 -13.81 -7.48 27.01
N THR A 30 -13.28 -7.66 25.78
CA THR A 30 -12.81 -6.53 24.95
C THR A 30 -13.95 -5.61 24.53
N GLU A 31 -15.08 -6.15 24.12
CA GLU A 31 -16.23 -5.35 23.67
C GLU A 31 -16.85 -4.56 24.83
N GLU A 32 -16.97 -5.19 25.97
CA GLU A 32 -17.48 -4.56 27.20
C GLU A 32 -16.58 -3.41 27.65
N LEU A 33 -15.24 -3.60 27.60
CA LEU A 33 -14.30 -2.52 27.92
C LEU A 33 -14.46 -1.31 26.98
N LEU A 34 -14.52 -1.56 25.66
CA LEU A 34 -14.65 -0.53 24.64
C LEU A 34 -15.97 0.25 24.76
N GLN A 35 -17.03 -0.38 25.23
CA GLN A 35 -18.30 0.29 25.49
C GLN A 35 -18.27 1.11 26.80
N LYS A 36 -17.51 0.64 27.80
CA LYS A 36 -17.45 1.22 29.13
C LYS A 36 -16.62 2.51 29.18
N GLU A 37 -15.48 2.53 28.50
CA GLU A 37 -14.55 3.64 28.60
C GLU A 37 -13.82 3.96 27.28
N MET A 38 -13.11 5.10 27.24
CA MET A 38 -12.17 5.41 26.17
C MET A 38 -10.89 4.60 26.38
N VAL A 39 -10.59 3.73 25.43
CA VAL A 39 -9.45 2.81 25.49
C VAL A 39 -8.31 3.35 24.65
N THR A 40 -7.09 3.28 25.19
CA THR A 40 -5.87 3.43 24.41
C THR A 40 -5.47 2.06 23.87
N ALA A 41 -5.30 1.95 22.53
CA ALA A 41 -4.83 0.74 21.89
C ALA A 41 -3.67 1.03 20.94
N TYR A 42 -2.76 0.06 20.78
CA TYR A 42 -1.61 0.21 19.89
C TYR A 42 -1.51 -0.89 18.84
N LEU A 43 -0.83 -0.56 17.74
CA LEU A 43 -0.38 -1.48 16.71
C LEU A 43 1.10 -1.24 16.47
N GLY A 44 1.90 -2.32 16.45
CA GLY A 44 3.33 -2.27 16.14
C GLY A 44 3.60 -2.50 14.65
N THR A 45 4.63 -1.87 14.11
CA THR A 45 5.16 -2.12 12.77
C THR A 45 6.68 -2.09 12.77
N ASP A 46 7.32 -3.11 12.19
CA ASP A 46 8.78 -3.14 12.06
C ASP A 46 9.25 -2.36 10.84
N PRO A 47 10.30 -1.54 10.98
CA PRO A 47 10.85 -0.72 9.90
C PRO A 47 11.78 -1.54 8.99
N THR A 48 11.25 -2.56 8.33
CA THR A 48 12.00 -3.45 7.42
C THR A 48 12.36 -2.81 6.08
N ALA A 49 11.82 -1.62 5.81
CA ALA A 49 12.15 -0.75 4.67
C ALA A 49 11.89 0.70 5.06
N ASP A 50 12.36 1.65 4.25
CA ASP A 50 12.14 3.09 4.42
C ASP A 50 10.72 3.55 4.01
N SER A 51 9.83 2.63 3.68
CA SER A 51 8.42 2.89 3.39
C SER A 51 7.54 1.76 3.85
N LEU A 52 6.31 2.09 4.24
CA LEU A 52 5.20 1.15 4.35
C LEU A 52 4.65 0.83 2.96
N HIS A 53 3.98 -0.31 2.83
CA HIS A 53 3.25 -0.72 1.64
C HIS A 53 1.77 -0.97 1.97
N ILE A 54 0.93 -1.19 0.96
CA ILE A 54 -0.53 -1.37 1.16
C ILE A 54 -0.90 -2.53 2.09
N GLY A 55 -0.02 -3.52 2.30
CA GLY A 55 -0.23 -4.57 3.30
C GLY A 55 -0.31 -4.04 4.74
N HIS A 56 0.43 -2.97 5.06
CA HIS A 56 0.36 -2.32 6.37
C HIS A 56 -0.89 -1.43 6.51
N LEU A 57 -1.48 -1.02 5.38
CA LEU A 57 -2.62 -0.11 5.38
C LEU A 57 -3.82 -0.69 6.13
N CYS A 58 -4.00 -2.03 6.12
CA CYS A 58 -5.06 -2.69 6.90
C CYS A 58 -4.96 -2.39 8.40
N GLY A 59 -3.76 -2.50 8.98
CA GLY A 59 -3.51 -2.16 10.38
C GLY A 59 -3.73 -0.67 10.67
N ILE A 60 -3.29 0.20 9.77
CA ILE A 60 -3.53 1.65 9.85
C ILE A 60 -5.03 1.96 9.84
N MET A 61 -5.80 1.29 8.98
CA MET A 61 -7.26 1.45 8.92
C MET A 61 -7.94 0.96 10.21
N MET A 62 -7.44 -0.12 10.84
CA MET A 62 -7.91 -0.53 12.17
C MET A 62 -7.76 0.59 13.20
N LEU A 63 -6.58 1.21 13.29
CA LEU A 63 -6.33 2.34 14.18
C LEU A 63 -7.21 3.55 13.84
N ARG A 64 -7.42 3.81 12.54
CA ARG A 64 -8.29 4.90 12.08
C ARG A 64 -9.75 4.67 12.49
N HIS A 65 -10.27 3.46 12.35
CA HIS A 65 -11.63 3.12 12.81
C HIS A 65 -11.73 3.16 14.33
N LEU A 66 -10.71 2.70 15.05
CA LEU A 66 -10.63 2.85 16.51
C LEU A 66 -10.77 4.32 16.93
N GLN A 67 -10.03 5.24 16.29
CA GLN A 67 -10.10 6.67 16.55
C GLN A 67 -11.48 7.24 16.22
N ARG A 68 -12.09 6.85 15.10
CA ARG A 68 -13.44 7.29 14.71
C ARG A 68 -14.53 6.80 15.67
N CYS A 69 -14.28 5.71 16.39
CA CYS A 69 -15.14 5.20 17.45
C CYS A 69 -14.89 5.87 18.82
N GLY A 70 -13.99 6.88 18.87
CA GLY A 70 -13.74 7.69 20.06
C GLY A 70 -12.74 7.08 21.04
N HIS A 71 -11.88 6.17 20.58
CA HIS A 71 -10.77 5.61 21.32
C HIS A 71 -9.44 6.24 20.89
N LYS A 72 -8.35 5.99 21.64
CA LYS A 72 -7.05 6.60 21.41
C LYS A 72 -6.10 5.60 20.72
N PRO A 73 -5.74 5.80 19.44
CA PRO A 73 -4.77 4.96 18.75
C PRO A 73 -3.33 5.36 19.10
N ILE A 74 -2.45 4.34 19.14
CA ILE A 74 -0.99 4.48 19.12
C ILE A 74 -0.47 3.60 18.01
N ILE A 75 0.48 4.08 17.20
CA ILE A 75 1.29 3.24 16.34
C ILE A 75 2.73 3.24 16.85
N LEU A 76 3.29 2.05 17.00
CA LEU A 76 4.65 1.83 17.47
C LEU A 76 5.53 1.43 16.28
N VAL A 77 6.59 2.19 16.03
CA VAL A 77 7.62 1.81 15.04
C VAL A 77 8.73 1.07 15.77
N GLY A 78 8.94 -0.20 15.42
CA GLY A 78 9.86 -1.10 16.10
C GLY A 78 11.30 -0.60 16.12
N GLY A 79 11.99 -0.79 17.26
CA GLY A 79 13.43 -0.59 17.43
C GLY A 79 14.12 -1.94 17.44
N ALA A 80 14.29 -2.54 18.62
CA ALA A 80 14.91 -3.86 18.77
C ALA A 80 14.18 -4.97 17.98
N THR A 81 12.86 -4.91 17.89
CA THR A 81 12.05 -5.82 17.05
C THR A 81 12.40 -5.67 15.58
N GLY A 82 12.60 -4.43 15.10
CA GLY A 82 12.99 -4.14 13.71
C GLY A 82 14.41 -4.63 13.37
N MET A 83 15.34 -4.68 14.33
CA MET A 83 16.66 -5.27 14.14
C MET A 83 16.58 -6.79 13.90
N ILE A 84 15.74 -7.48 14.66
CA ILE A 84 15.61 -8.94 14.62
C ILE A 84 14.68 -9.37 13.48
N GLY A 85 13.54 -8.67 13.32
CA GLY A 85 12.49 -9.00 12.39
C GLY A 85 11.58 -10.15 12.87
N ASP A 86 10.28 -9.95 12.70
CA ASP A 86 9.24 -10.90 13.13
C ASP A 86 9.34 -12.24 12.40
N PRO A 87 9.47 -13.37 13.11
CA PRO A 87 9.48 -14.71 12.51
C PRO A 87 8.08 -15.22 12.14
N SER A 88 7.00 -14.58 12.60
CA SER A 88 5.62 -15.06 12.40
C SER A 88 5.27 -15.18 10.91
N GLY A 89 4.73 -16.34 10.51
CA GLY A 89 4.33 -16.61 9.12
C GLY A 89 5.49 -16.70 8.12
N LYS A 90 6.74 -16.90 8.58
CA LYS A 90 7.94 -17.02 7.75
C LYS A 90 8.57 -18.40 7.87
N SER A 91 9.21 -18.85 6.79
CA SER A 91 9.94 -20.11 6.69
C SER A 91 11.46 -19.95 6.70
N GLN A 92 11.98 -18.71 6.64
CA GLN A 92 13.41 -18.40 6.59
C GLN A 92 13.74 -17.29 7.57
N GLU A 93 14.96 -17.33 8.12
CA GLU A 93 15.52 -16.28 8.98
C GLU A 93 15.69 -14.95 8.21
N ARG A 94 15.48 -13.84 8.90
CA ARG A 94 15.69 -12.51 8.32
C ARG A 94 17.13 -12.06 8.47
N ASN A 95 17.63 -11.30 7.50
CA ASN A 95 18.86 -10.56 7.65
C ASN A 95 18.67 -9.47 8.72
N LEU A 96 19.58 -9.41 9.67
CA LEU A 96 19.61 -8.35 10.68
C LEU A 96 19.89 -7.00 10.01
N LEU A 97 19.14 -5.97 10.40
CA LEU A 97 19.43 -4.61 9.96
C LEU A 97 20.54 -4.00 10.81
N ASP A 98 21.46 -3.26 10.17
CA ASP A 98 22.40 -2.42 10.88
C ASP A 98 21.70 -1.18 11.48
N ASP A 99 22.32 -0.57 12.50
CA ASP A 99 21.75 0.55 13.24
C ASP A 99 21.43 1.75 12.36
N SER A 100 22.25 2.05 11.36
CA SER A 100 22.06 3.21 10.47
C SER A 100 20.86 3.02 9.56
N THR A 101 20.70 1.84 8.97
CA THR A 101 19.57 1.45 8.13
C THR A 101 18.27 1.42 8.95
N LEU A 102 18.32 0.83 10.16
CA LEU A 102 17.18 0.79 11.06
C LEU A 102 16.69 2.20 11.39
N TYR A 103 17.60 3.08 11.81
CA TYR A 103 17.28 4.47 12.18
C TYR A 103 16.69 5.25 10.99
N HIS A 104 17.30 5.11 9.81
CA HIS A 104 16.77 5.71 8.57
C HIS A 104 15.35 5.26 8.28
N ASN A 105 15.09 3.97 8.33
CA ASN A 105 13.78 3.40 8.08
C ASN A 105 12.75 3.85 9.13
N GLN A 106 13.12 3.90 10.41
CA GLN A 106 12.25 4.38 11.48
C GLN A 106 11.79 5.82 11.23
N GLU A 107 12.69 6.73 10.89
CA GLU A 107 12.35 8.14 10.63
C GLU A 107 11.49 8.29 9.36
N ALA A 108 11.75 7.51 8.33
CA ALA A 108 10.94 7.51 7.11
C ALA A 108 9.50 7.02 7.38
N ILE A 109 9.34 5.89 8.08
CA ILE A 109 8.03 5.34 8.45
C ILE A 109 7.27 6.29 9.39
N LYS A 110 7.95 6.83 10.42
CA LYS A 110 7.36 7.80 11.35
C LYS A 110 6.76 9.01 10.61
N LYS A 111 7.46 9.49 9.57
CA LYS A 111 7.00 10.57 8.70
C LYS A 111 5.75 10.19 7.88
N GLN A 112 5.67 8.94 7.41
CA GLN A 112 4.50 8.43 6.69
C GLN A 112 3.28 8.28 7.61
N VAL A 113 3.45 7.61 8.76
CA VAL A 113 2.33 7.33 9.67
C VAL A 113 1.82 8.58 10.38
N SER A 114 2.65 9.62 10.57
CA SER A 114 2.20 10.91 11.12
C SER A 114 1.13 11.60 10.27
N LYS A 115 0.98 11.23 9.00
CA LYS A 115 -0.14 11.68 8.15
C LYS A 115 -1.48 11.05 8.54
N PHE A 116 -1.47 9.97 9.30
CA PHE A 116 -2.65 9.20 9.66
C PHE A 116 -3.04 9.32 11.15
N LEU A 117 -2.07 9.53 12.07
CA LEU A 117 -2.26 9.48 13.54
C LEU A 117 -1.18 10.25 14.34
N ASP A 118 -1.43 10.58 15.64
CA ASP A 118 -0.50 11.21 16.62
C ASP A 118 0.15 10.19 17.58
N PHE A 119 1.39 10.41 18.10
CA PHE A 119 2.30 9.38 18.68
C PHE A 119 2.77 9.45 20.14
N ALA A 120 3.30 8.25 20.67
CA ALA A 120 4.12 8.08 21.89
C ALA A 120 4.96 6.77 21.92
N ARG A 121 6.11 6.66 22.70
CA ARG A 121 7.21 5.66 22.63
C ARG A 121 7.75 5.14 23.99
N GLU A 122 8.22 3.81 24.13
CA GLU A 122 9.38 3.15 24.82
C GLU A 122 9.17 1.75 25.48
N VAL A 123 10.26 0.92 25.84
CA VAL A 123 10.34 -0.57 25.94
C VAL A 123 11.04 -1.16 27.19
N GLY A 124 10.91 -2.50 27.53
CA GLY A 124 11.63 -3.26 28.52
C GLY A 124 11.39 -4.73 28.89
N LYS A 125 11.42 -5.63 29.82
CA LYS A 125 11.64 -7.10 30.00
C LYS A 125 10.78 -7.88 30.99
N HIS A 126 10.35 -9.21 30.75
CA HIS A 126 10.02 -10.28 31.73
C HIS A 126 9.11 -11.46 31.29
N ILE A 127 9.56 -12.53 30.55
CA ILE A 127 8.80 -13.79 30.28
C ILE A 127 9.68 -15.05 30.26
N THR A 128 9.08 -16.26 30.48
CA THR A 128 9.80 -17.55 30.56
C THR A 128 9.84 -18.30 29.23
N VAL A 129 10.94 -19.05 28.99
CA VAL A 129 11.18 -19.85 27.77
C VAL A 129 10.07 -20.90 27.52
N ASN A 130 9.57 -21.57 28.55
CA ASN A 130 8.53 -22.60 28.40
C ASN A 130 7.22 -22.04 27.85
N TYR A 131 6.82 -20.84 28.24
CA TYR A 131 5.62 -20.17 27.71
C TYR A 131 5.80 -19.81 26.22
N MET A 132 6.98 -19.39 25.85
CA MET A 132 7.33 -19.06 24.46
C MET A 132 7.33 -20.30 23.56
N MET A 133 7.85 -21.43 24.06
CA MET A 133 7.91 -22.72 23.35
C MET A 133 6.51 -23.27 23.00
N ALA A 134 5.49 -22.95 23.79
CA ALA A 134 4.12 -23.44 23.59
C ALA A 134 3.36 -22.71 22.45
N LYS A 135 3.91 -21.64 21.90
CA LYS A 135 3.25 -20.87 20.82
C LYS A 135 3.23 -21.65 19.50
N GLU A 136 2.13 -21.54 18.74
CA GLU A 136 1.93 -22.29 17.50
C GLU A 136 3.03 -21.99 16.46
N SER A 137 3.40 -20.72 16.28
CA SER A 137 4.46 -20.29 15.36
C SER A 137 5.82 -20.89 15.72
N VAL A 138 6.12 -21.03 17.01
CA VAL A 138 7.35 -21.66 17.51
C VAL A 138 7.27 -23.18 17.31
N GLN A 139 6.16 -23.82 17.62
CA GLN A 139 5.95 -25.26 17.45
C GLN A 139 6.05 -25.69 15.99
N GLN A 140 5.50 -24.93 15.05
CA GLN A 140 5.61 -25.22 13.60
C GLN A 140 7.07 -25.26 13.13
N ARG A 141 7.95 -24.39 13.65
CA ARG A 141 9.39 -24.35 13.34
C ARG A 141 10.18 -25.44 14.04
N LEU A 142 9.85 -25.76 15.29
CA LEU A 142 10.53 -26.80 16.07
C LEU A 142 10.19 -28.23 15.59
N ASN A 143 8.97 -28.46 15.12
CA ASN A 143 8.49 -29.77 14.68
C ASN A 143 8.82 -30.09 13.21
N GLY A 144 9.67 -29.31 12.54
CA GLY A 144 10.19 -29.61 11.22
C GLY A 144 9.22 -29.41 10.06
N THR A 145 8.11 -28.68 10.25
CA THR A 145 7.19 -28.28 9.17
C THR A 145 7.73 -27.09 8.35
N ALA A 146 8.74 -26.37 8.87
CA ALA A 146 9.49 -25.34 8.18
C ALA A 146 10.89 -25.87 7.78
N ARG A 147 11.46 -25.35 6.68
CA ARG A 147 12.78 -25.77 6.14
C ARG A 147 13.93 -25.49 7.08
N ASP A 148 13.87 -24.38 7.82
CA ASP A 148 14.92 -23.94 8.73
C ASP A 148 14.43 -23.95 10.17
N GLY A 149 15.32 -24.24 11.14
CA GLY A 149 15.04 -24.15 12.56
C GLY A 149 14.71 -22.72 13.01
N LEU A 150 14.41 -22.52 14.27
CA LEU A 150 14.18 -21.21 14.89
C LEU A 150 15.47 -20.79 15.62
N SER A 151 16.04 -19.63 15.27
CA SER A 151 17.18 -19.08 15.99
C SER A 151 16.76 -18.56 17.38
N PHE A 152 17.70 -18.51 18.32
CA PHE A 152 17.44 -17.92 19.64
C PHE A 152 16.99 -16.46 19.53
N THR A 153 17.56 -15.72 18.60
CA THR A 153 17.23 -14.31 18.32
C THR A 153 15.77 -14.16 17.87
N GLU A 154 15.32 -14.95 16.88
CA GLU A 154 13.94 -14.97 16.44
C GLU A 154 12.99 -15.44 17.56
N PHE A 155 13.42 -16.42 18.37
CA PHE A 155 12.64 -16.91 19.50
C PHE A 155 12.38 -15.82 20.54
N THR A 156 13.33 -14.89 20.75
CA THR A 156 13.18 -13.80 21.70
C THR A 156 12.31 -12.64 21.19
N TYR A 157 12.01 -12.58 19.90
CA TYR A 157 11.19 -11.52 19.29
C TYR A 157 9.88 -11.27 20.06
N GLN A 158 9.15 -12.34 20.38
CA GLN A 158 7.88 -12.24 21.09
C GLN A 158 8.01 -11.60 22.50
N LEU A 159 9.21 -11.66 23.12
CA LEU A 159 9.47 -11.01 24.40
C LEU A 159 9.59 -9.50 24.21
N LEU A 160 10.30 -9.07 23.18
CA LEU A 160 10.47 -7.65 22.88
C LEU A 160 9.13 -7.00 22.58
N GLN A 161 8.31 -7.62 21.71
CA GLN A 161 6.97 -7.13 21.43
C GLN A 161 6.07 -7.16 22.68
N GLY A 162 6.17 -8.21 23.50
CA GLY A 162 5.40 -8.31 24.75
C GLY A 162 5.77 -7.23 25.75
N TYR A 163 7.02 -6.82 25.75
CA TYR A 163 7.50 -5.76 26.63
C TYR A 163 7.19 -4.35 26.10
N ASP A 164 7.13 -4.15 24.81
CA ASP A 164 6.54 -2.94 24.24
C ASP A 164 5.13 -2.72 24.79
N PHE A 165 4.33 -3.81 24.88
CA PHE A 165 2.99 -3.73 25.44
C PHE A 165 3.00 -3.40 26.94
N LEU A 166 3.86 -4.06 27.73
CA LEU A 166 4.00 -3.76 29.17
C LEU A 166 4.37 -2.30 29.40
N TYR A 167 5.33 -1.76 28.65
CA TYR A 167 5.75 -0.39 28.76
C TYR A 167 4.62 0.58 28.42
N LEU A 168 3.93 0.36 27.29
CA LEU A 168 2.78 1.17 26.87
C LEU A 168 1.63 1.09 27.89
N TYR A 169 1.42 -0.07 28.50
CA TYR A 169 0.46 -0.23 29.57
C TYR A 169 0.79 0.64 30.78
N GLN A 170 2.03 0.57 31.26
CA GLN A 170 2.48 1.28 32.47
C GLN A 170 2.54 2.81 32.29
N HIS A 171 2.97 3.27 31.11
CA HIS A 171 3.30 4.70 30.91
C HIS A 171 2.23 5.46 30.12
N TYR A 172 1.41 4.77 29.33
CA TYR A 172 0.42 5.40 28.45
C TYR A 172 -1.01 4.89 28.67
N ASN A 173 -1.23 4.08 29.71
CA ASN A 173 -2.52 3.43 29.98
C ASN A 173 -3.07 2.70 28.75
N CYS A 174 -2.16 2.05 27.98
CA CYS A 174 -2.52 1.31 26.79
C CYS A 174 -2.99 -0.09 27.18
N LYS A 175 -4.30 -0.32 27.17
CA LYS A 175 -4.91 -1.58 27.60
C LYS A 175 -5.07 -2.61 26.48
N MET A 176 -4.88 -2.22 25.21
CA MET A 176 -5.18 -3.11 24.08
C MET A 176 -4.07 -3.10 23.03
N GLN A 177 -3.75 -4.29 22.52
CA GLN A 177 -2.93 -4.47 21.33
C GLN A 177 -3.78 -4.88 20.14
N LEU A 178 -3.50 -4.28 18.97
CA LEU A 178 -4.09 -4.61 17.68
C LEU A 178 -3.02 -5.23 16.77
N GLY A 179 -3.42 -6.12 15.84
CA GLY A 179 -2.48 -6.74 14.91
C GLY A 179 -3.14 -7.58 13.83
N GLY A 180 -2.33 -8.13 12.93
CA GLY A 180 -2.76 -9.19 12.02
C GLY A 180 -2.96 -10.51 12.77
N ASN A 181 -3.71 -11.43 12.20
CA ASN A 181 -4.01 -12.71 12.85
C ASN A 181 -2.76 -13.59 13.11
N ASP A 182 -1.70 -13.41 12.33
CA ASP A 182 -0.40 -14.04 12.54
C ASP A 182 0.32 -13.55 13.81
N GLN A 183 -0.07 -12.38 14.34
CA GLN A 183 0.50 -11.76 15.54
C GLN A 183 -0.13 -12.25 16.86
N TRP A 184 -1.19 -13.05 16.81
CA TRP A 184 -1.94 -13.47 18.01
C TRP A 184 -1.05 -14.07 19.10
N GLY A 185 -0.09 -14.92 18.72
CA GLY A 185 0.89 -15.51 19.63
C GLY A 185 1.75 -14.47 20.36
N ASN A 186 2.31 -13.51 19.63
CA ASN A 186 3.13 -12.44 20.20
C ASN A 186 2.29 -11.54 21.11
N MET A 187 1.08 -11.18 20.67
CA MET A 187 0.17 -10.30 21.41
C MET A 187 -0.25 -10.91 22.75
N THR A 188 -0.63 -12.19 22.75
CA THR A 188 -0.97 -12.92 23.99
C THR A 188 0.24 -13.15 24.91
N THR A 189 1.47 -13.14 24.38
CA THR A 189 2.69 -13.08 25.20
C THR A 189 2.76 -11.76 25.97
N GLY A 190 2.39 -10.64 25.34
CA GLY A 190 2.33 -9.34 26.01
C GLY A 190 1.29 -9.26 27.12
N THR A 191 0.07 -9.76 26.89
CA THR A 191 -0.97 -9.80 27.93
C THR A 191 -0.54 -10.65 29.12
N GLU A 192 0.08 -11.82 28.89
CA GLU A 192 0.58 -12.68 29.95
C GLU A 192 1.78 -12.08 30.68
N LEU A 193 2.67 -11.36 29.99
CA LEU A 193 3.77 -10.63 30.62
C LEU A 193 3.25 -9.60 31.60
N ILE A 194 2.29 -8.77 31.19
CA ILE A 194 1.68 -7.74 32.05
C ILE A 194 1.05 -8.40 33.28
N ARG A 195 0.27 -9.47 33.09
CA ARG A 195 -0.35 -10.21 34.19
C ARG A 195 0.68 -10.76 35.18
N ARG A 196 1.80 -11.34 34.71
CA ARG A 196 2.85 -11.88 35.59
C ARG A 196 3.67 -10.80 36.29
N THR A 197 3.80 -9.63 35.68
CA THR A 197 4.58 -8.52 36.24
C THR A 197 3.79 -7.69 37.24
N LEU A 198 2.50 -7.45 36.97
CA LEU A 198 1.66 -6.49 37.71
C LEU A 198 0.55 -7.14 38.54
N GLY A 199 0.35 -8.48 38.39
CA GLY A 199 -0.68 -9.22 39.13
C GLY A 199 -1.89 -9.58 38.26
N ASN A 200 -2.85 -10.32 38.87
CA ASN A 200 -4.00 -10.86 38.15
C ASN A 200 -5.15 -9.85 37.93
N ASP A 201 -5.09 -8.70 38.59
CA ASP A 201 -6.15 -7.68 38.53
C ASP A 201 -5.98 -6.71 37.35
N VAL A 202 -5.01 -6.98 36.45
CA VAL A 202 -4.76 -6.16 35.28
C VAL A 202 -5.74 -6.48 34.15
N GLU A 203 -6.22 -5.42 33.49
CA GLU A 203 -7.09 -5.50 32.31
C GLU A 203 -6.29 -5.25 31.04
N THR A 204 -5.97 -6.33 30.29
CA THR A 204 -5.26 -6.23 29.03
C THR A 204 -5.93 -7.08 27.96
N TYR A 205 -5.98 -6.59 26.74
CA TYR A 205 -6.77 -7.15 25.66
C TYR A 205 -5.99 -7.21 24.35
N ALA A 206 -6.40 -8.12 23.48
CA ALA A 206 -5.86 -8.26 22.14
C ALA A 206 -7.01 -8.48 21.13
N LEU A 207 -6.87 -7.87 19.96
CA LEU A 207 -7.80 -8.00 18.85
C LEU A 207 -7.03 -8.07 17.55
N THR A 208 -7.38 -9.00 16.64
CA THR A 208 -6.70 -9.16 15.36
C THR A 208 -7.64 -9.02 14.18
N CYS A 209 -7.07 -8.55 13.05
CA CYS A 209 -7.72 -8.59 11.74
C CYS A 209 -7.23 -9.80 10.92
N PRO A 210 -8.06 -10.30 9.96
CA PRO A 210 -7.64 -11.31 9.02
C PRO A 210 -6.45 -10.83 8.17
N LEU A 211 -5.60 -11.75 7.74
CA LEU A 211 -4.62 -11.47 6.70
C LEU A 211 -5.34 -11.22 5.37
N ILE A 212 -5.03 -10.11 4.73
CA ILE A 212 -5.66 -9.74 3.48
C ILE A 212 -5.04 -10.55 2.34
N THR A 213 -5.89 -11.25 1.59
CA THR A 213 -5.55 -11.97 0.36
C THR A 213 -6.39 -11.45 -0.79
N LYS A 214 -5.95 -11.69 -2.02
CA LYS A 214 -6.80 -11.52 -3.21
C LYS A 214 -7.88 -12.61 -3.25
N ALA A 215 -8.95 -12.39 -4.01
CA ALA A 215 -10.01 -13.38 -4.21
C ALA A 215 -9.50 -14.70 -4.80
N ASP A 216 -8.40 -14.66 -5.59
CA ASP A 216 -7.71 -15.84 -6.12
C ASP A 216 -6.77 -16.54 -5.12
N GLY A 217 -6.75 -16.12 -3.85
CA GLY A 217 -5.90 -16.65 -2.78
C GLY A 217 -4.46 -16.14 -2.78
N LYS A 218 -4.04 -15.34 -3.75
CA LYS A 218 -2.69 -14.77 -3.78
C LYS A 218 -2.49 -13.69 -2.72
N LYS A 219 -1.23 -13.41 -2.42
CA LYS A 219 -0.85 -12.37 -1.45
C LYS A 219 -1.30 -10.98 -1.95
N PHE A 220 -2.00 -10.26 -1.09
CA PHE A 220 -2.38 -8.86 -1.32
C PHE A 220 -1.15 -7.95 -1.39
N GLY A 221 -1.19 -6.95 -2.27
CA GLY A 221 -0.16 -5.91 -2.34
C GLY A 221 1.13 -6.30 -3.07
N LYS A 222 1.22 -7.53 -3.59
CA LYS A 222 2.30 -7.93 -4.49
C LYS A 222 1.83 -7.94 -5.94
N THR A 223 2.61 -7.29 -6.79
CA THR A 223 2.51 -7.33 -8.25
C THR A 223 3.73 -8.05 -8.82
N GLU A 224 3.78 -8.26 -10.13
CA GLU A 224 4.98 -8.79 -10.81
C GLU A 224 6.20 -7.87 -10.63
N SER A 225 5.95 -6.56 -10.52
CA SER A 225 6.98 -5.53 -10.26
C SER A 225 7.29 -5.31 -8.76
N GLY A 226 6.72 -6.10 -7.85
CA GLY A 226 7.00 -6.04 -6.40
C GLY A 226 5.86 -5.49 -5.54
N ASN A 227 6.20 -4.85 -4.43
CA ASN A 227 5.21 -4.27 -3.50
C ASN A 227 4.66 -2.95 -4.02
N ILE A 228 3.40 -2.66 -3.72
CA ILE A 228 2.81 -1.32 -3.88
C ILE A 228 3.10 -0.52 -2.59
N TRP A 229 3.98 0.46 -2.73
CA TRP A 229 4.46 1.28 -1.62
C TRP A 229 3.57 2.49 -1.38
N LEU A 230 3.55 2.99 -0.15
CA LEU A 230 2.83 4.23 0.20
C LEU A 230 3.67 5.49 -0.09
N ASP A 231 5.00 5.34 -0.28
CA ASP A 231 5.87 6.44 -0.68
C ASP A 231 5.73 6.71 -2.18
N PRO A 232 5.38 7.95 -2.59
CA PRO A 232 5.22 8.31 -4.00
C PRO A 232 6.53 8.20 -4.82
N LYS A 233 7.70 8.18 -4.17
CA LYS A 233 8.99 7.95 -4.82
C LYS A 233 9.26 6.48 -5.16
N ARG A 234 8.57 5.55 -4.48
CA ARG A 234 8.70 4.10 -4.71
C ARG A 234 7.59 3.54 -5.57
N THR A 235 6.38 4.05 -5.41
CA THR A 235 5.23 3.76 -6.26
C THR A 235 4.53 5.07 -6.55
N SER A 236 4.57 5.54 -7.80
CA SER A 236 3.93 6.80 -8.14
C SER A 236 2.43 6.79 -7.81
N PRO A 237 1.82 7.95 -7.52
CA PRO A 237 0.38 8.05 -7.29
C PRO A 237 -0.44 7.47 -8.46
N TYR A 238 0.08 7.57 -9.70
CA TYR A 238 -0.54 6.94 -10.87
C TYR A 238 -0.57 5.41 -10.75
N LYS A 239 0.56 4.76 -10.47
CA LYS A 239 0.60 3.29 -10.26
C LYS A 239 -0.22 2.86 -9.06
N PHE A 240 -0.20 3.62 -7.99
CA PHE A 240 -1.01 3.38 -6.81
C PHE A 240 -2.51 3.43 -7.15
N TYR A 241 -2.96 4.45 -7.87
CA TYR A 241 -4.33 4.58 -8.36
C TYR A 241 -4.70 3.42 -9.30
N GLN A 242 -3.83 3.08 -10.26
CA GLN A 242 -4.05 1.97 -11.20
C GLN A 242 -4.16 0.61 -10.50
N PHE A 243 -3.39 0.39 -9.43
CA PHE A 243 -3.48 -0.84 -8.65
C PHE A 243 -4.92 -1.06 -8.14
N TRP A 244 -5.50 -0.06 -7.52
CA TRP A 244 -6.87 -0.15 -6.99
C TRP A 244 -7.92 -0.18 -8.08
N LEU A 245 -7.70 0.57 -9.15
CA LEU A 245 -8.60 0.59 -10.30
C LEU A 245 -8.68 -0.79 -10.99
N ASN A 246 -7.65 -1.61 -10.92
CA ASN A 246 -7.54 -2.89 -11.63
C ASN A 246 -7.83 -4.13 -10.78
N VAL A 247 -8.29 -3.98 -9.53
CA VAL A 247 -8.72 -5.13 -8.72
C VAL A 247 -9.99 -5.77 -9.30
N SER A 248 -10.22 -7.06 -8.99
CA SER A 248 -11.43 -7.77 -9.40
C SER A 248 -12.69 -7.18 -8.75
N ASP A 249 -13.87 -7.51 -9.23
CA ASP A 249 -15.13 -7.04 -8.64
C ASP A 249 -15.30 -7.59 -7.22
N ASP A 250 -14.98 -8.86 -6.99
CA ASP A 250 -15.02 -9.50 -5.67
C ASP A 250 -14.05 -8.81 -4.69
N ASP A 251 -12.83 -8.51 -5.15
CA ASP A 251 -11.86 -7.77 -4.35
C ASP A 251 -12.31 -6.34 -4.08
N ALA A 252 -12.89 -5.66 -5.05
CA ALA A 252 -13.37 -4.28 -4.91
C ALA A 252 -14.46 -4.18 -3.83
N GLU A 253 -15.41 -5.13 -3.77
CA GLU A 253 -16.47 -5.15 -2.76
C GLU A 253 -15.89 -5.38 -1.34
N ARG A 254 -14.85 -6.21 -1.22
CA ARG A 254 -14.17 -6.44 0.06
C ARG A 254 -13.30 -5.26 0.46
N TYR A 255 -12.50 -4.75 -0.47
CA TYR A 255 -11.49 -3.74 -0.17
C TYR A 255 -12.09 -2.37 0.09
N ILE A 256 -13.21 -2.01 -0.52
CA ILE A 256 -13.88 -0.74 -0.24
C ILE A 256 -14.36 -0.64 1.22
N LYS A 257 -14.73 -1.79 1.83
CA LYS A 257 -15.08 -1.89 3.26
C LYS A 257 -13.85 -1.71 4.15
N ILE A 258 -12.70 -2.30 3.77
CA ILE A 258 -11.47 -2.33 4.56
C ILE A 258 -10.66 -1.04 4.44
N PHE A 259 -10.48 -0.54 3.21
CA PHE A 259 -9.50 0.50 2.91
C PHE A 259 -10.11 1.90 2.73
N THR A 260 -11.40 2.08 3.05
CA THR A 260 -12.03 3.40 3.02
C THR A 260 -12.64 3.77 4.37
N SER A 261 -12.89 5.07 4.53
CA SER A 261 -13.62 5.59 5.69
C SER A 261 -15.12 5.85 5.39
N LEU A 262 -15.61 5.31 4.28
CA LEU A 262 -17.01 5.45 3.88
C LEU A 262 -17.94 4.75 4.88
N GLU A 263 -19.12 5.32 5.06
CA GLU A 263 -20.16 4.75 5.91
C GLU A 263 -20.82 3.53 5.23
N LYS A 264 -21.40 2.66 6.05
CA LYS A 264 -22.01 1.41 5.60
C LYS A 264 -23.05 1.63 4.49
N GLU A 265 -23.96 2.57 4.71
CA GLU A 265 -25.05 2.88 3.79
C GLU A 265 -24.52 3.35 2.42
N THR A 266 -23.44 4.12 2.42
CA THR A 266 -22.77 4.57 1.19
C THR A 266 -22.16 3.40 0.43
N ILE A 267 -21.48 2.50 1.15
CA ILE A 267 -20.88 1.32 0.52
C ILE A 267 -21.94 0.38 -0.02
N ASP A 268 -22.99 0.11 0.75
CA ASP A 268 -24.09 -0.76 0.33
C ASP A 268 -24.77 -0.21 -0.95
N ALA A 269 -25.02 1.10 -1.04
CA ALA A 269 -25.56 1.73 -2.22
C ALA A 269 -24.63 1.61 -3.45
N LEU A 270 -23.32 1.82 -3.26
CA LEU A 270 -22.32 1.67 -4.33
C LEU A 270 -22.22 0.23 -4.82
N VAL A 271 -22.31 -0.76 -3.93
CA VAL A 271 -22.31 -2.18 -4.28
C VAL A 271 -23.52 -2.54 -5.12
N GLU A 272 -24.72 -2.09 -4.73
CA GLU A 272 -25.94 -2.35 -5.49
C GLU A 272 -25.91 -1.65 -6.87
N GLU A 273 -25.42 -0.43 -6.98
CA GLU A 273 -25.26 0.24 -8.28
C GLU A 273 -24.23 -0.48 -9.16
N HIS A 274 -23.11 -0.92 -8.58
CA HIS A 274 -22.08 -1.65 -9.31
C HIS A 274 -22.59 -2.97 -9.90
N LYS A 275 -23.40 -3.72 -9.14
CA LYS A 275 -23.98 -4.99 -9.61
C LYS A 275 -24.87 -4.84 -10.84
N GLN A 276 -25.47 -3.66 -11.06
CA GLN A 276 -26.30 -3.40 -12.24
C GLN A 276 -25.48 -3.28 -13.53
N ASP A 277 -24.26 -2.74 -13.45
CA ASP A 277 -23.34 -2.61 -14.59
C ASP A 277 -21.88 -2.68 -14.12
N PRO A 278 -21.34 -3.89 -13.86
CA PRO A 278 -19.96 -4.06 -13.42
C PRO A 278 -18.92 -3.50 -14.40
N GLY A 279 -19.27 -3.44 -15.70
CA GLY A 279 -18.38 -2.91 -16.75
C GLY A 279 -18.01 -1.44 -16.54
N ARG A 280 -18.81 -0.66 -15.84
CA ARG A 280 -18.51 0.73 -15.45
C ARG A 280 -17.40 0.82 -14.39
N ARG A 281 -17.09 -0.27 -13.68
CA ARG A 281 -16.07 -0.38 -12.63
C ARG A 281 -16.25 0.67 -11.52
N LEU A 282 -17.48 0.90 -11.08
CA LEU A 282 -17.84 1.96 -10.14
C LEU A 282 -17.14 1.77 -8.78
N LEU A 283 -17.14 0.53 -8.23
CA LEU A 283 -16.48 0.24 -6.96
C LEU A 283 -14.96 0.45 -7.03
N GLN A 284 -14.31 -0.02 -8.11
CA GLN A 284 -12.87 0.15 -8.30
C GLN A 284 -12.48 1.63 -8.40
N LYS A 285 -13.28 2.42 -9.15
CA LYS A 285 -13.05 3.87 -9.27
C LYS A 285 -13.14 4.52 -7.90
N ARG A 286 -14.24 4.29 -7.17
CA ARG A 286 -14.42 4.89 -5.85
C ARG A 286 -13.33 4.45 -4.86
N LEU A 287 -12.98 3.17 -4.87
CA LEU A 287 -11.90 2.64 -4.03
C LEU A 287 -10.55 3.31 -4.35
N ALA A 288 -10.21 3.43 -5.64
CA ALA A 288 -8.98 4.07 -6.09
C ALA A 288 -8.94 5.56 -5.72
N GLU A 289 -10.04 6.28 -5.86
CA GLU A 289 -10.17 7.69 -5.47
C GLU A 289 -9.96 7.87 -3.96
N GLU A 290 -10.72 7.16 -3.13
CA GLU A 290 -10.64 7.26 -1.66
C GLU A 290 -9.24 6.92 -1.13
N THR A 291 -8.65 5.84 -1.63
CA THR A 291 -7.33 5.39 -1.16
C THR A 291 -6.20 6.31 -1.64
N THR A 292 -6.27 6.83 -2.86
CA THR A 292 -5.26 7.75 -3.40
C THR A 292 -5.31 9.10 -2.67
N VAL A 293 -6.48 9.66 -2.44
CA VAL A 293 -6.61 10.89 -1.62
C VAL A 293 -6.09 10.69 -0.22
N MET A 294 -6.44 9.58 0.43
CA MET A 294 -6.06 9.29 1.81
C MET A 294 -4.53 9.12 1.99
N VAL A 295 -3.86 8.46 1.05
CA VAL A 295 -2.43 8.14 1.14
C VAL A 295 -1.56 9.27 0.60
N HIS A 296 -1.98 9.90 -0.49
CA HIS A 296 -1.22 10.94 -1.18
C HIS A 296 -1.88 12.32 -0.99
N SER A 297 -2.76 12.72 -1.91
CA SER A 297 -3.54 13.97 -1.82
C SER A 297 -4.62 14.01 -2.91
N GLN A 298 -5.49 15.05 -2.89
CA GLN A 298 -6.44 15.31 -3.97
C GLN A 298 -5.73 15.66 -5.28
N GLU A 299 -4.69 16.49 -5.21
CA GLU A 299 -3.90 16.89 -6.38
C GLU A 299 -3.22 15.67 -7.05
N ALA A 300 -2.73 14.74 -6.24
CA ALA A 300 -2.14 13.49 -6.74
C ALA A 300 -3.20 12.58 -7.42
N LEU A 301 -4.42 12.55 -6.90
CA LEU A 301 -5.55 11.86 -7.54
C LEU A 301 -5.88 12.50 -8.89
N ASP A 302 -6.03 13.83 -8.94
CA ASP A 302 -6.38 14.54 -10.15
C ASP A 302 -5.33 14.30 -11.25
N ALA A 303 -4.04 14.37 -10.89
CA ALA A 303 -2.93 14.03 -11.79
C ALA A 303 -2.96 12.57 -12.26
N ALA A 304 -3.29 11.61 -11.37
CA ALA A 304 -3.40 10.19 -11.73
C ALA A 304 -4.57 9.90 -12.67
N ILE A 305 -5.69 10.60 -12.51
CA ILE A 305 -6.86 10.51 -13.41
C ILE A 305 -6.50 11.10 -14.78
N GLU A 306 -5.86 12.27 -14.83
CA GLU A 306 -5.39 12.90 -16.07
C GLU A 306 -4.41 11.96 -16.80
N ALA A 307 -3.42 11.43 -16.09
CA ALA A 307 -2.46 10.45 -16.60
C ALA A 307 -3.14 9.20 -17.18
N SER A 308 -4.16 8.65 -16.50
CA SER A 308 -4.95 7.51 -16.99
C SER A 308 -5.66 7.82 -18.32
N SER A 309 -6.09 9.05 -18.52
CA SER A 309 -6.75 9.49 -19.76
C SER A 309 -5.79 9.52 -20.97
N ILE A 310 -4.49 9.62 -20.73
CA ILE A 310 -3.47 9.73 -21.78
C ILE A 310 -3.40 8.48 -22.64
N LEU A 311 -3.51 7.29 -22.06
CA LEU A 311 -3.51 6.04 -22.83
C LEU A 311 -4.80 5.82 -23.61
N PHE A 312 -5.94 6.18 -23.04
CA PHE A 312 -7.27 5.78 -23.52
C PHE A 312 -8.08 6.93 -24.15
N GLY A 313 -7.61 8.17 -24.02
CA GLY A 313 -8.35 9.36 -24.37
C GLY A 313 -7.77 10.21 -25.49
N LYS A 314 -8.35 11.41 -25.66
CA LYS A 314 -7.91 12.47 -26.59
C LYS A 314 -6.83 13.35 -25.96
N SER A 315 -5.79 12.75 -25.38
CA SER A 315 -4.69 13.51 -24.78
C SER A 315 -3.86 14.23 -25.86
N THR A 316 -3.33 15.39 -25.49
CA THR A 316 -2.50 16.25 -26.33
C THR A 316 -1.03 16.15 -25.92
N LYS A 317 -0.13 16.74 -26.72
CA LYS A 317 1.28 16.91 -26.37
C LYS A 317 1.43 17.66 -25.03
N ASP A 318 0.62 18.68 -24.80
CA ASP A 318 0.63 19.48 -23.57
C ASP A 318 0.33 18.63 -22.31
N SER A 319 -0.55 17.62 -22.43
CA SER A 319 -0.83 16.68 -21.34
C SER A 319 0.39 15.81 -21.00
N LEU A 320 1.20 15.43 -22.00
CA LEU A 320 2.45 14.68 -21.77
C LEU A 320 3.53 15.54 -21.10
N LEU A 321 3.65 16.81 -21.51
CA LEU A 321 4.65 17.75 -20.99
C LEU A 321 4.41 18.17 -19.53
N LYS A 322 3.22 17.96 -19.00
CA LYS A 322 2.86 18.24 -17.59
C LYS A 322 3.21 17.11 -16.64
N LEU A 323 3.52 15.91 -17.17
CA LEU A 323 3.85 14.76 -16.35
C LEU A 323 5.28 14.89 -15.80
N ASP A 324 5.49 14.46 -14.57
CA ASP A 324 6.84 14.16 -14.10
C ASP A 324 7.39 12.92 -14.80
N GLU A 325 8.73 12.81 -14.84
CA GLU A 325 9.43 11.73 -15.54
C GLU A 325 8.99 10.34 -15.07
N GLN A 326 8.80 10.15 -13.75
CA GLN A 326 8.41 8.87 -13.19
C GLN A 326 6.99 8.47 -13.63
N THR A 327 6.03 9.38 -13.56
CA THR A 327 4.65 9.16 -14.02
C THR A 327 4.62 8.88 -15.53
N PHE A 328 5.40 9.61 -16.33
CA PHE A 328 5.51 9.37 -17.76
C PHE A 328 6.01 7.93 -18.05
N LEU A 329 7.09 7.50 -17.41
CA LEU A 329 7.65 6.17 -17.58
C LEU A 329 6.67 5.08 -17.09
N ASP A 330 5.96 5.33 -16.01
CA ASP A 330 4.97 4.40 -15.45
C ASP A 330 3.75 4.21 -16.38
N ILE A 331 3.29 5.27 -17.05
CA ILE A 331 2.20 5.18 -18.05
C ILE A 331 2.61 4.30 -19.23
N PHE A 332 3.86 4.40 -19.67
CA PHE A 332 4.39 3.66 -20.81
C PHE A 332 5.22 2.44 -20.40
N GLU A 333 5.06 1.94 -19.17
CA GLU A 333 5.68 0.68 -18.73
C GLU A 333 5.24 -0.50 -19.63
N GLY A 334 6.21 -1.31 -20.06
CA GLY A 334 5.96 -2.47 -20.92
C GLY A 334 5.78 -2.17 -22.40
N VAL A 335 5.80 -0.91 -22.85
CA VAL A 335 5.91 -0.61 -24.27
C VAL A 335 7.35 -0.87 -24.75
N PRO A 336 7.56 -1.31 -26.03
CA PRO A 336 8.90 -1.45 -26.58
C PRO A 336 9.69 -0.15 -26.50
N GLN A 337 10.94 -0.24 -26.03
CA GLN A 337 11.83 0.90 -25.83
C GLN A 337 13.08 0.78 -26.72
N TYR A 338 13.53 1.91 -27.24
CA TYR A 338 14.76 2.02 -28.03
C TYR A 338 15.62 3.14 -27.47
N GLU A 339 16.92 2.90 -27.31
CA GLU A 339 17.89 3.91 -26.91
C GLU A 339 18.68 4.37 -28.14
N VAL A 340 18.80 5.69 -28.31
CA VAL A 340 19.51 6.31 -29.42
C VAL A 340 20.40 7.45 -28.93
N GLY A 341 21.47 7.74 -29.65
CA GLY A 341 22.33 8.88 -29.35
C GLY A 341 21.71 10.21 -29.79
N LYS A 342 22.23 11.33 -29.27
CA LYS A 342 21.80 12.70 -29.70
C LYS A 342 22.08 13.02 -31.17
N ASP A 343 22.93 12.24 -31.83
CA ASP A 343 23.25 12.35 -33.27
C ASP A 343 22.04 12.08 -34.17
N VAL A 344 20.95 11.50 -33.63
CA VAL A 344 19.69 11.36 -34.38
C VAL A 344 18.92 12.70 -34.50
N LEU A 345 19.22 13.72 -33.67
CA LEU A 345 18.57 14.99 -33.75
C LEU A 345 19.04 15.74 -35.03
N GLY A 346 18.11 16.32 -35.79
CA GLY A 346 18.30 16.86 -37.10
C GLY A 346 18.12 15.85 -38.25
N GLN A 347 17.93 14.56 -37.93
CA GLN A 347 17.66 13.55 -38.94
C GLN A 347 16.16 13.45 -39.26
N PRO A 348 15.80 13.01 -40.50
CA PRO A 348 14.41 12.73 -40.85
C PRO A 348 13.80 11.63 -39.99
N ALA A 349 12.54 11.79 -39.57
CA ALA A 349 11.81 10.82 -38.77
C ALA A 349 11.85 9.40 -39.35
N VAL A 350 11.79 9.28 -40.69
CA VAL A 350 11.83 7.97 -41.39
C VAL A 350 13.18 7.27 -41.21
N GLU A 351 14.28 7.99 -41.11
CA GLU A 351 15.60 7.39 -40.87
C GLU A 351 15.68 6.89 -39.42
N ILE A 352 15.28 7.74 -38.46
CA ILE A 352 15.32 7.40 -37.03
C ILE A 352 14.45 6.19 -36.75
N PHE A 353 13.16 6.22 -37.13
CA PHE A 353 12.19 5.21 -36.72
C PHE A 353 12.18 3.91 -37.56
N THR A 354 13.09 3.83 -38.53
CA THR A 354 13.32 2.57 -39.32
C THR A 354 14.73 2.01 -39.16
N GLN A 355 15.72 2.78 -38.68
CA GLN A 355 17.10 2.36 -38.52
C GLN A 355 17.60 2.44 -37.08
N ALA A 356 17.63 3.62 -36.48
CA ALA A 356 18.16 3.82 -35.16
C ALA A 356 17.20 3.26 -34.05
N ALA A 357 15.91 3.46 -34.22
CA ALA A 357 14.85 2.92 -33.37
C ALA A 357 13.81 2.21 -34.27
N PRO A 358 13.96 0.93 -34.60
CA PRO A 358 13.16 0.24 -35.61
C PRO A 358 11.70 -0.01 -35.18
N VAL A 359 10.94 1.07 -35.06
CA VAL A 359 9.49 1.07 -34.80
C VAL A 359 8.72 0.55 -36.02
N PHE A 360 9.25 0.80 -37.21
CA PHE A 360 8.69 0.34 -38.47
C PHE A 360 9.67 -0.58 -39.19
N ALA A 361 9.13 -1.62 -39.81
CA ALA A 361 9.96 -2.64 -40.50
C ALA A 361 10.64 -2.10 -41.78
N SER A 362 10.11 -1.03 -42.40
CA SER A 362 10.69 -0.40 -43.57
C SER A 362 10.25 1.04 -43.75
N LYS A 363 11.07 1.81 -44.50
CA LYS A 363 10.74 3.18 -44.91
C LYS A 363 9.43 3.25 -45.69
N GLY A 364 9.15 2.24 -46.54
CA GLY A 364 7.91 2.16 -47.31
C GLY A 364 6.68 1.97 -46.45
N GLU A 365 6.78 1.14 -45.42
CA GLU A 365 5.70 0.97 -44.42
C GLU A 365 5.41 2.27 -43.69
N MET A 366 6.44 2.91 -43.15
CA MET A 366 6.26 4.16 -42.41
C MET A 366 5.62 5.24 -43.29
N ARG A 367 6.08 5.40 -44.55
CA ARG A 367 5.51 6.39 -45.49
C ARG A 367 4.02 6.17 -45.73
N LYS A 368 3.60 4.93 -45.97
CA LYS A 368 2.17 4.58 -46.16
C LYS A 368 1.35 4.92 -44.91
N LEU A 369 1.87 4.57 -43.74
CA LEU A 369 1.17 4.86 -42.47
C LEU A 369 1.08 6.36 -42.17
N VAL A 370 2.14 7.14 -42.42
CA VAL A 370 2.13 8.59 -42.24
C VAL A 370 1.11 9.23 -43.19
N GLN A 371 1.13 8.85 -44.48
CA GLN A 371 0.16 9.33 -45.47
C GLN A 371 -1.29 9.01 -45.09
N GLY A 372 -1.53 7.85 -44.47
CA GLY A 372 -2.83 7.44 -43.95
C GLY A 372 -3.19 8.04 -42.57
N GLY A 373 -2.35 8.93 -42.02
CA GLY A 373 -2.54 9.52 -40.70
C GLY A 373 -2.45 8.53 -39.54
N GLY A 374 -1.76 7.38 -39.76
CA GLY A 374 -1.62 6.29 -38.79
C GLY A 374 -0.36 6.39 -37.92
N VAL A 375 0.40 7.48 -37.98
CA VAL A 375 1.58 7.72 -37.13
C VAL A 375 1.41 9.03 -36.37
N SER A 376 1.68 8.98 -35.07
CA SER A 376 1.78 10.19 -34.24
C SER A 376 3.11 10.21 -33.49
N LEU A 377 3.66 11.40 -33.30
CA LEU A 377 4.79 11.69 -32.46
C LEU A 377 4.28 12.56 -31.29
N ASN A 378 4.53 12.14 -30.07
CA ASN A 378 4.07 12.84 -28.86
C ASN A 378 2.58 13.22 -28.88
N LYS A 379 1.72 12.27 -29.34
CA LYS A 379 0.27 12.43 -29.54
C LYS A 379 -0.16 13.37 -30.68
N GLU A 380 0.75 14.05 -31.35
CA GLU A 380 0.46 14.84 -32.54
C GLU A 380 0.68 14.01 -33.81
N LYS A 381 -0.19 14.16 -34.80
CA LYS A 381 -0.01 13.45 -36.08
C LYS A 381 1.27 13.90 -36.77
N LEU A 382 2.10 12.92 -37.15
CA LEU A 382 3.28 13.19 -37.95
C LEU A 382 2.84 13.58 -39.38
N ALA A 383 2.99 14.85 -39.73
CA ALA A 383 2.49 15.35 -40.99
C ALA A 383 3.28 14.87 -42.24
N ALA A 384 4.60 14.67 -42.07
CA ALA A 384 5.49 14.21 -43.14
C ALA A 384 6.48 13.17 -42.57
N PHE A 385 6.78 12.11 -43.35
CA PHE A 385 7.71 11.04 -42.94
C PHE A 385 9.18 11.51 -42.95
N ASP A 386 9.50 12.56 -43.68
CA ASP A 386 10.82 13.17 -43.83
C ASP A 386 10.99 14.41 -42.92
N ARG A 387 10.03 14.71 -42.06
CA ARG A 387 10.16 15.79 -41.06
C ARG A 387 11.39 15.50 -40.18
N GLU A 388 12.25 16.49 -40.02
CA GLU A 388 13.38 16.44 -39.09
C GLU A 388 12.90 16.41 -37.63
N ILE A 389 13.53 15.57 -36.80
CA ILE A 389 13.29 15.49 -35.35
C ILE A 389 14.32 16.38 -34.67
N THR A 390 13.85 17.33 -33.87
CA THR A 390 14.69 18.30 -33.18
C THR A 390 14.60 18.12 -31.65
N SER A 391 15.42 18.90 -30.92
CA SER A 391 15.36 18.94 -29.45
C SER A 391 14.00 19.44 -28.91
N GLU A 392 13.23 20.19 -29.69
CA GLU A 392 11.89 20.66 -29.33
C GLU A 392 10.83 19.57 -29.36
N ASP A 393 11.14 18.45 -29.98
CA ASP A 393 10.28 17.25 -29.99
C ASP A 393 10.46 16.40 -28.75
N LEU A 394 11.52 16.60 -27.98
CA LEU A 394 11.80 15.80 -26.80
C LEU A 394 10.88 16.14 -25.64
N ILE A 395 10.23 15.14 -25.06
CA ILE A 395 9.56 15.22 -23.77
C ILE A 395 10.66 15.12 -22.69
N ASP A 396 10.67 16.04 -21.74
CA ASP A 396 11.70 16.15 -20.68
C ASP A 396 13.15 16.13 -21.20
N GLY A 397 13.35 16.65 -22.43
CA GLY A 397 14.66 16.69 -23.07
C GLY A 397 15.27 15.31 -23.42
N LYS A 398 14.50 14.21 -23.30
CA LYS A 398 14.99 12.83 -23.41
C LYS A 398 14.12 11.89 -24.23
N TYR A 399 12.79 12.09 -24.27
CA TYR A 399 11.87 11.07 -24.73
C TYR A 399 11.11 11.47 -25.98
N LEU A 400 10.94 10.51 -26.93
CA LEU A 400 10.00 10.60 -28.04
C LEU A 400 8.99 9.48 -27.91
N LEU A 401 7.69 9.82 -27.87
CA LEU A 401 6.61 8.84 -27.85
C LEU A 401 6.09 8.65 -29.27
N VAL A 402 6.40 7.51 -29.88
CA VAL A 402 5.94 7.15 -31.22
C VAL A 402 4.70 6.28 -31.12
N GLN A 403 3.61 6.65 -31.78
CA GLN A 403 2.39 5.87 -31.86
C GLN A 403 2.18 5.36 -33.29
N ARG A 404 2.05 4.02 -33.42
CA ARG A 404 1.75 3.31 -34.67
C ARG A 404 0.33 2.77 -34.64
N GLY A 405 -0.54 3.34 -35.47
CA GLY A 405 -1.97 3.02 -35.42
C GLY A 405 -2.65 3.56 -34.16
N LYS A 406 -3.72 2.89 -33.70
CA LYS A 406 -4.54 3.40 -32.58
C LYS A 406 -4.04 3.00 -31.20
N LYS A 407 -3.27 1.89 -31.07
CA LYS A 407 -2.99 1.26 -29.78
C LYS A 407 -1.51 0.96 -29.50
N ASN A 408 -0.64 0.99 -30.50
CA ASN A 408 0.75 0.57 -30.33
C ASN A 408 1.63 1.80 -30.08
N TYR A 409 2.21 1.84 -28.88
CA TYR A 409 3.15 2.87 -28.47
C TYR A 409 4.57 2.31 -28.42
N TYR A 410 5.53 3.18 -28.68
CA TYR A 410 6.96 2.89 -28.61
C TYR A 410 7.65 4.10 -27.97
N LEU A 411 8.56 3.87 -27.06
CA LEU A 411 9.33 4.90 -26.39
C LEU A 411 10.75 4.94 -26.95
N VAL A 412 11.17 6.07 -27.48
CA VAL A 412 12.56 6.28 -27.93
C VAL A 412 13.24 7.20 -26.92
N ILE A 413 14.35 6.74 -26.35
CA ILE A 413 15.13 7.41 -25.32
C ILE A 413 16.38 7.99 -25.97
N VAL A 414 16.53 9.30 -25.97
CA VAL A 414 17.68 10.03 -26.53
C VAL A 414 18.69 10.31 -25.41
N LYS A 415 19.90 9.71 -25.51
CA LYS A 415 20.98 9.81 -24.50
C LYS A 415 22.06 10.80 -24.89
#